data_612a6cc73fd5ffaced1b377cfe10cb5b
#
_entry.id   612a6cc73fd5ffaced1b377cfe10cb5b
#
_cell.length_a   1.000
_cell.length_b   1.000
_cell.length_c   1.000
_cell.angle_alpha   90.00
_cell.angle_beta   90.00
_cell.angle_gamma   90.00
#
_symmetry.space_group_name_H-M   'P 1'
#
loop_
_entity.id
_entity.type
_entity.pdbx_description
1 polymer ?
#
loop_
_entity_poly.entity_id
_entity_poly.type
_entity_poly.pdbx_seq_one_letter_code
_entity_poly.pdbx_strand_id
1 'polypeptide(L)'
;MTVIHAKTALLPEGWASDVCVTLAEGRITAVQPGSPAQGQQVDCLLPAMVNLHSHAFQRAMAGMTEYRSAGQDSFWTWRTLMYRFLDRLSPEDVQAIAAMVMLEMAEAGYAAVAEFHYLHHA
;
A
#
# COMPACT_ATOMS: atom_id res chain seq x y z
N MET A 1 0.75 4.30 -24.76
CA MET A 1 0.49 5.66 -24.28
C MET A 1 -0.94 5.70 -23.76
N THR A 2 -1.14 6.17 -22.53
CA THR A 2 -2.45 6.31 -21.90
C THR A 2 -2.64 7.76 -21.48
N VAL A 3 -3.83 8.31 -21.65
CA VAL A 3 -4.18 9.65 -21.19
C VAL A 3 -5.32 9.54 -20.19
N ILE A 4 -5.16 10.18 -19.04
CA ILE A 4 -6.18 10.30 -18.01
C ILE A 4 -6.55 11.78 -17.91
N HIS A 5 -7.84 12.09 -18.01
CA HIS A 5 -8.38 13.43 -17.74
C HIS A 5 -9.12 13.41 -16.41
N ALA A 6 -8.69 14.24 -15.48
CA ALA A 6 -9.34 14.45 -14.18
C ALA A 6 -10.05 15.79 -14.13
N LYS A 7 -11.30 15.83 -13.69
CA LYS A 7 -12.00 17.10 -13.42
C LYS A 7 -11.27 17.92 -12.35
N THR A 8 -10.68 17.21 -11.37
CA THR A 8 -9.87 17.82 -10.31
C THR A 8 -8.68 16.93 -10.01
N ALA A 9 -7.49 17.51 -9.88
CA ALA A 9 -6.28 16.76 -9.49
C ALA A 9 -5.49 17.52 -8.42
N LEU A 10 -4.87 16.78 -7.50
CA LEU A 10 -3.91 17.33 -6.56
C LEU A 10 -2.51 17.25 -7.17
N LEU A 11 -1.96 18.38 -7.51
CA LEU A 11 -0.61 18.56 -8.05
C LEU A 11 0.34 19.10 -6.96
N PRO A 12 1.66 19.12 -7.18
CA PRO A 12 2.60 19.69 -6.21
C PRO A 12 2.29 21.16 -5.82
N GLU A 13 1.73 21.92 -6.74
CA GLU A 13 1.37 23.33 -6.53
C GLU A 13 -0.02 23.50 -5.90
N GLY A 14 -0.76 22.41 -5.68
CA GLY A 14 -2.11 22.40 -5.12
C GLY A 14 -3.16 21.84 -6.06
N TRP A 15 -4.42 22.09 -5.74
CA TRP A 15 -5.55 21.62 -6.54
C TRP A 15 -5.66 22.33 -7.88
N ALA A 16 -5.85 21.54 -8.93
CA ALA A 16 -6.05 22.05 -10.30
C ALA A 16 -7.29 21.39 -10.93
N SER A 17 -7.95 22.12 -11.85
CA SER A 17 -9.10 21.64 -12.61
C SER A 17 -8.72 21.22 -14.02
N ASP A 18 -9.49 20.29 -14.58
CA ASP A 18 -9.39 19.84 -15.97
C ASP A 18 -7.96 19.42 -16.36
N VAL A 19 -7.41 18.48 -15.60
CA VAL A 19 -6.01 18.07 -15.73
C VAL A 19 -5.89 16.83 -16.60
N CYS A 20 -5.14 16.93 -17.71
CA CYS A 20 -4.71 15.79 -18.49
C CYS A 20 -3.35 15.29 -18.03
N VAL A 21 -3.28 14.00 -17.68
CA VAL A 21 -2.04 13.28 -17.36
C VAL A 21 -1.75 12.28 -18.45
N THR A 22 -0.58 12.38 -19.07
CA THR A 22 -0.12 11.44 -20.11
C THR A 22 0.88 10.47 -19.52
N LEU A 23 0.65 9.17 -19.78
CA LEU A 23 1.50 8.08 -19.35
C LEU A 23 2.09 7.36 -20.57
N ALA A 24 3.38 7.13 -20.55
CA ALA A 24 4.07 6.30 -21.53
C ALA A 24 5.15 5.47 -20.83
N GLU A 25 5.25 4.20 -21.18
CA GLU A 25 6.26 3.26 -20.64
C GLU A 25 6.31 3.24 -19.10
N GLY A 26 5.12 3.27 -18.46
CA GLY A 26 5.00 3.24 -17.00
C GLY A 26 5.40 4.54 -16.28
N ARG A 27 5.57 5.64 -17.03
CA ARG A 27 5.94 6.96 -16.49
C ARG A 27 4.93 8.03 -16.85
N ILE A 28 4.77 9.03 -15.98
CA ILE A 28 4.07 10.26 -16.30
C ILE A 28 5.01 11.10 -17.19
N THR A 29 4.57 11.40 -18.41
CA THR A 29 5.35 12.17 -19.40
C THR A 29 4.85 13.61 -19.58
N ALA A 30 3.60 13.87 -19.21
CA ALA A 30 3.05 15.23 -19.21
C ALA A 30 1.93 15.36 -18.17
N VAL A 31 1.81 16.55 -17.59
CA VAL A 31 0.70 16.97 -16.73
C VAL A 31 0.28 18.36 -17.22
N GLN A 32 -0.97 18.49 -17.66
CA GLN A 32 -1.48 19.70 -18.32
C GLN A 32 -2.82 20.12 -17.70
N PRO A 33 -2.82 21.09 -16.77
CA PRO A 33 -4.05 21.70 -16.25
C PRO A 33 -4.80 22.49 -17.31
N GLY A 34 -6.11 22.66 -17.13
CA GLY A 34 -6.96 23.42 -18.04
C GLY A 34 -7.11 22.79 -19.42
N SER A 35 -6.96 21.48 -19.54
CA SER A 35 -7.02 20.76 -20.82
C SER A 35 -8.43 20.24 -21.11
N PRO A 36 -8.85 20.20 -22.39
CA PRO A 36 -10.12 19.57 -22.76
C PRO A 36 -10.13 18.08 -22.38
N ALA A 37 -11.31 17.56 -22.06
CA ALA A 37 -11.50 16.17 -21.71
C ALA A 37 -11.09 15.23 -22.85
N GLN A 38 -10.17 14.29 -22.55
CA GLN A 38 -9.71 13.27 -23.50
C GLN A 38 -9.23 12.03 -22.74
N GLY A 39 -9.21 10.89 -23.43
CA GLY A 39 -8.80 9.61 -22.83
C GLY A 39 -9.74 9.11 -21.74
N GLN A 40 -9.19 8.45 -20.74
CA GLN A 40 -9.94 7.96 -19.58
C GLN A 40 -10.30 9.13 -18.66
N GLN A 41 -11.59 9.25 -18.33
CA GLN A 41 -12.07 10.35 -17.48
C GLN A 41 -12.30 9.87 -16.05
N VAL A 42 -11.84 10.69 -15.10
CA VAL A 42 -12.05 10.48 -13.65
C VAL A 42 -12.48 11.79 -12.99
N ASP A 43 -13.21 11.72 -11.91
CA ASP A 43 -13.65 12.92 -11.21
C ASP A 43 -12.51 13.56 -10.41
N CYS A 44 -11.71 12.73 -9.72
CA CYS A 44 -10.61 13.20 -8.89
C CYS A 44 -9.37 12.32 -9.08
N LEU A 45 -8.21 12.95 -9.20
CA LEU A 45 -6.92 12.28 -9.29
C LEU A 45 -6.00 12.75 -8.17
N LEU A 46 -5.49 11.80 -7.41
CA LEU A 46 -4.55 12.03 -6.32
C LEU A 46 -3.24 11.28 -6.59
N PRO A 47 -2.11 11.78 -6.07
CA PRO A 47 -0.90 10.98 -5.98
C PRO A 47 -1.17 9.72 -5.16
N ALA A 48 -0.60 8.59 -5.59
CA ALA A 48 -0.72 7.36 -4.84
C ALA A 48 -0.04 7.47 -3.47
N MET A 49 -0.59 6.78 -2.48
CA MET A 49 -0.09 6.82 -1.11
C MET A 49 1.22 6.05 -0.96
N VAL A 50 2.00 6.45 0.05
CA VAL A 50 3.19 5.73 0.52
C VAL A 50 2.92 5.19 1.90
N ASN A 51 3.09 3.87 2.10
CA ASN A 51 3.03 3.25 3.41
C ASN A 51 4.42 3.29 4.06
N LEU A 52 4.58 4.05 5.14
CA LEU A 52 5.85 4.22 5.84
C LEU A 52 6.03 3.29 7.04
N HIS A 53 5.07 2.41 7.32
CA HIS A 53 5.14 1.45 8.43
C HIS A 53 4.45 0.15 8.05
N SER A 54 5.23 -0.87 7.74
CA SER A 54 4.72 -2.19 7.38
C SER A 54 5.60 -3.31 7.96
N HIS A 55 4.92 -4.36 8.39
CA HIS A 55 5.49 -5.63 8.84
C HIS A 55 4.66 -6.74 8.19
N ALA A 56 4.94 -7.04 6.94
CA ALA A 56 4.09 -7.86 6.08
C ALA A 56 3.69 -9.21 6.70
N PHE A 57 4.60 -9.91 7.38
CA PHE A 57 4.32 -11.21 8.00
C PHE A 57 3.18 -11.13 9.03
N GLN A 58 2.97 -9.99 9.69
CA GLN A 58 1.91 -9.82 10.69
C GLN A 58 0.51 -9.91 10.09
N ARG A 59 0.37 -9.73 8.77
CA ARG A 59 -0.90 -9.91 8.08
C ARG A 59 -1.46 -11.32 8.27
N ALA A 60 -0.60 -12.34 8.31
CA ALA A 60 -1.02 -13.72 8.54
C ALA A 60 -1.39 -14.02 10.00
N MET A 61 -1.12 -13.09 10.93
CA MET A 61 -1.59 -13.19 12.31
C MET A 61 -3.02 -12.69 12.52
N ALA A 62 -3.68 -12.18 11.46
CA ALA A 62 -5.05 -11.72 11.53
C ALA A 62 -5.99 -12.82 12.07
N GLY A 63 -6.83 -12.47 13.03
CA GLY A 63 -7.68 -13.42 13.75
C GLY A 63 -7.00 -14.14 14.93
N MET A 64 -5.70 -13.99 15.13
CA MET A 64 -4.96 -14.63 16.22
C MET A 64 -4.70 -13.70 17.41
N THR A 65 -4.75 -12.40 17.20
CA THR A 65 -4.38 -11.36 18.17
C THR A 65 -5.52 -10.44 18.58
N GLU A 66 -6.67 -10.55 17.94
CA GLU A 66 -7.84 -9.69 18.15
C GLU A 66 -8.76 -10.19 19.27
N TYR A 67 -8.50 -11.39 19.79
CA TYR A 67 -9.29 -11.95 20.87
C TYR A 67 -8.60 -11.71 22.21
N ARG A 68 -9.38 -11.19 23.15
CA ARG A 68 -8.92 -11.03 24.53
C ARG A 68 -8.75 -12.41 25.20
N SER A 69 -7.58 -12.66 25.78
CA SER A 69 -7.33 -13.85 26.58
C SER A 69 -7.99 -13.73 27.96
N ALA A 70 -7.98 -14.83 28.74
CA ALA A 70 -8.53 -14.85 30.10
C ALA A 70 -7.76 -13.96 31.09
N GLY A 71 -6.59 -13.43 30.69
CA GLY A 71 -5.74 -12.57 31.48
C GLY A 71 -5.77 -11.11 31.01
N GLN A 72 -4.89 -10.29 31.58
CA GLN A 72 -4.65 -8.94 31.12
C GLN A 72 -3.70 -8.95 29.93
N ASP A 73 -4.24 -8.69 28.73
CA ASP A 73 -3.42 -8.60 27.52
C ASP A 73 -2.61 -7.31 27.52
N SER A 74 -1.39 -7.39 27.01
CA SER A 74 -0.43 -6.30 26.93
C SER A 74 0.38 -6.41 25.66
N PHE A 75 1.15 -5.38 25.35
CA PHE A 75 2.14 -5.43 24.26
C PHE A 75 3.08 -6.64 24.39
N TRP A 76 3.44 -7.05 25.60
CA TRP A 76 4.37 -8.16 25.82
C TRP A 76 3.74 -9.52 25.50
N THR A 77 2.45 -9.73 25.80
CA THR A 77 1.74 -10.96 25.43
C THR A 77 1.60 -11.07 23.91
N TRP A 78 1.25 -9.98 23.25
CA TRP A 78 1.20 -9.88 21.80
C TRP A 78 2.58 -10.16 21.18
N ARG A 79 3.64 -9.53 21.69
CA ARG A 79 5.01 -9.72 21.20
C ARG A 79 5.47 -11.16 21.30
N THR A 80 5.15 -11.84 22.39
CA THR A 80 5.46 -13.26 22.57
C THR A 80 4.78 -14.13 21.52
N LEU A 81 3.50 -13.86 21.23
CA LEU A 81 2.77 -14.56 20.16
C LEU A 81 3.40 -14.30 18.79
N MET A 82 3.76 -13.06 18.51
CA MET A 82 4.39 -12.65 17.26
C MET A 82 5.70 -13.45 17.01
N TYR A 83 6.60 -13.54 17.98
CA TYR A 83 7.84 -14.29 17.80
C TYR A 83 7.60 -15.80 17.66
N ARG A 84 6.67 -16.37 18.42
CA ARG A 84 6.26 -17.77 18.25
C ARG A 84 5.68 -18.06 16.87
N PHE A 85 5.05 -17.09 16.26
CA PHE A 85 4.56 -17.18 14.89
C PHE A 85 5.72 -17.13 13.90
N LEU A 86 6.64 -16.17 14.05
CA LEU A 86 7.85 -16.05 13.24
C LEU A 86 8.67 -17.34 13.18
N ASP A 87 8.85 -18.01 14.32
CA ASP A 87 9.62 -19.25 14.43
C ASP A 87 9.04 -20.43 13.62
N ARG A 88 7.83 -20.28 13.09
CA ARG A 88 7.13 -21.31 12.32
C ARG A 88 7.02 -21.02 10.84
N LEU A 89 7.38 -19.82 10.40
CA LEU A 89 7.28 -19.42 9.00
C LEU A 89 8.42 -20.03 8.19
N SER A 90 8.07 -20.68 7.09
CA SER A 90 9.04 -21.03 6.04
C SER A 90 9.30 -19.83 5.12
N PRO A 91 10.38 -19.83 4.34
CA PRO A 91 10.61 -18.81 3.32
C PRO A 91 9.45 -18.69 2.32
N GLU A 92 8.81 -19.80 1.97
CA GLU A 92 7.65 -19.86 1.07
C GLU A 92 6.42 -19.18 1.70
N ASP A 93 6.19 -19.37 3.01
CA ASP A 93 5.13 -18.68 3.74
C ASP A 93 5.36 -17.18 3.74
N VAL A 94 6.58 -16.74 4.02
CA VAL A 94 6.95 -15.31 4.02
C VAL A 94 6.71 -14.69 2.65
N GLN A 95 7.11 -15.39 1.57
CA GLN A 95 6.88 -14.94 0.20
C GLN A 95 5.38 -14.80 -0.10
N ALA A 96 4.58 -15.80 0.26
CA ALA A 96 3.14 -15.81 0.00
C ALA A 96 2.43 -14.68 0.77
N ILE A 97 2.76 -14.51 2.07
CA ILE A 97 2.19 -13.46 2.92
C ILE A 97 2.57 -12.08 2.38
N ALA A 98 3.85 -11.86 2.05
CA ALA A 98 4.31 -10.59 1.51
C ALA A 98 3.62 -10.26 0.18
N ALA A 99 3.50 -11.22 -0.73
CA ALA A 99 2.80 -11.04 -2.00
C ALA A 99 1.33 -10.62 -1.79
N MET A 100 0.63 -11.26 -0.84
CA MET A 100 -0.74 -10.91 -0.49
C MET A 100 -0.85 -9.48 0.05
N VAL A 101 0.03 -9.10 0.98
CA VAL A 101 0.06 -7.74 1.55
C VAL A 101 0.32 -6.68 0.47
N MET A 102 1.28 -6.93 -0.42
CA MET A 102 1.58 -6.00 -1.52
C MET A 102 0.39 -5.85 -2.47
N LEU A 103 -0.34 -6.94 -2.74
CA LEU A 103 -1.55 -6.89 -3.54
C LEU A 103 -2.65 -6.08 -2.85
N GLU A 104 -2.94 -6.35 -1.57
CA GLU A 104 -3.93 -5.59 -0.80
C GLU A 104 -3.59 -4.09 -0.73
N MET A 105 -2.30 -3.75 -0.56
CA MET A 105 -1.85 -2.35 -0.60
C MET A 105 -2.04 -1.72 -1.98
N ALA A 106 -1.71 -2.42 -3.06
CA ALA A 106 -1.90 -1.92 -4.42
C ALA A 106 -3.39 -1.67 -4.72
N GLU A 107 -4.28 -2.58 -4.32
CA GLU A 107 -5.74 -2.43 -4.43
C GLU A 107 -6.27 -1.25 -3.61
N ALA A 108 -5.64 -0.95 -2.47
CA ALA A 108 -5.96 0.20 -1.63
C ALA A 108 -5.33 1.53 -2.10
N GLY A 109 -4.58 1.53 -3.22
CA GLY A 109 -3.99 2.74 -3.82
C GLY A 109 -2.61 3.11 -3.29
N TYR A 110 -1.90 2.22 -2.63
CA TYR A 110 -0.50 2.44 -2.26
C TYR A 110 0.43 2.13 -3.44
N ALA A 111 1.42 3.00 -3.69
CA ALA A 111 2.42 2.82 -4.74
C ALA A 111 3.82 2.53 -4.22
N ALA A 112 4.06 2.71 -2.94
CA ALA A 112 5.34 2.44 -2.31
C ALA A 112 5.14 2.02 -0.85
N VAL A 113 6.11 1.27 -0.32
CA VAL A 113 6.11 0.80 1.06
C VAL A 113 7.52 0.83 1.64
N ALA A 114 7.64 1.25 2.90
CA ALA A 114 8.80 1.02 3.73
C ALA A 114 8.51 -0.19 4.63
N GLU A 115 9.12 -1.32 4.31
CA GLU A 115 8.89 -2.60 4.97
C GLU A 115 10.03 -2.93 5.94
N PHE A 116 9.69 -3.33 7.17
CA PHE A 116 10.64 -3.90 8.11
C PHE A 116 10.28 -5.37 8.37
N HIS A 117 11.06 -6.27 7.81
CA HIS A 117 10.71 -7.69 7.74
C HIS A 117 10.85 -8.45 9.05
N TYR A 118 11.66 -8.04 10.01
CA TYR A 118 12.07 -8.79 11.21
C TYR A 118 12.89 -10.06 10.93
N LEU A 119 12.75 -10.63 9.75
CA LEU A 119 13.33 -11.91 9.32
C LEU A 119 14.64 -11.65 8.58
N HIS A 120 15.74 -11.50 9.32
CA HIS A 120 17.05 -11.22 8.73
C HIS A 120 18.01 -12.41 8.80
N HIS A 121 17.66 -13.43 9.57
CA HIS A 121 18.46 -14.63 9.79
C HIS A 121 17.55 -15.86 9.86
N ALA A 122 17.97 -16.94 9.21
CA ALA A 122 17.36 -18.26 9.33
C ALA A 122 18.07 -19.04 10.43
#